data_4c9b5c78b70cab978fe1ad0928757ab5
#
_entry.id   4c9b5c78b70cab978fe1ad0928757ab5
#
_cell.length_a   1.000
_cell.length_b   1.000
_cell.length_c   1.000
_cell.angle_alpha   90.00
_cell.angle_beta   90.00
_cell.angle_gamma   90.00
#
_symmetry.space_group_name_H-M   'P 1'
#
loop_
_entity.id
_entity.type
_entity.pdbx_description
1 polymer ?
#
loop_
_entity_poly.entity_id
_entity_poly.type
_entity_poly.pdbx_seq_one_letter_code
_entity_poly.pdbx_strand_id
1 'polypeptide(L)'
;MLNFKKKIGFPINDSVVRRSFVATGGTVLASKLALESKLACNTAGGSHHATFDCGAGYCVFNDVAVAANYLKNKNYAKKILIIDLDVHQGNGNSEIFKNDKNILTFSMHCASNYPAKKSKSDIDIELKEKMEDKEYLNILHKNLKELNKNKYDFVFYVAGVDIHFEDRLGKLKISDKGINKRDQIVIENFYSKNTPLCGVLGGGYNKSFEKLIELHSMLHKNCAKII
;
A
#
# COMPACT_ATOMS: atom_id res chain seq x y z
N MET A 1 -23.38 0.38 16.37
CA MET A 1 -22.65 1.62 16.01
C MET A 1 -21.44 1.92 16.88
N LEU A 2 -21.46 1.79 18.20
CA LEU A 2 -20.30 2.11 19.07
C LEU A 2 -19.03 1.28 18.79
N ASN A 3 -19.14 0.03 18.37
CA ASN A 3 -17.98 -0.83 18.08
C ASN A 3 -17.21 -0.45 16.81
N PHE A 4 -17.88 0.10 15.80
CA PHE A 4 -17.24 0.52 14.54
C PHE A 4 -16.32 1.73 14.75
N LYS A 5 -16.77 2.74 15.51
CA LYS A 5 -15.96 3.95 15.80
C LYS A 5 -14.65 3.63 16.51
N LYS A 6 -14.65 2.66 17.44
CA LYS A 6 -13.45 2.25 18.17
C LYS A 6 -12.41 1.55 17.30
N LYS A 7 -12.84 0.78 16.31
CA LYS A 7 -11.93 0.05 15.41
C LYS A 7 -11.30 0.96 14.35
N ILE A 8 -12.06 1.94 13.82
CA ILE A 8 -11.57 2.88 12.81
C ILE A 8 -10.62 3.92 13.43
N GLY A 9 -10.87 4.34 14.68
CA GLY A 9 -9.95 5.24 15.40
C GLY A 9 -10.26 6.74 15.25
N PHE A 10 -11.31 7.11 14.50
CA PHE A 10 -11.82 8.49 14.43
C PHE A 10 -13.34 8.53 14.23
N PRO A 11 -13.99 9.70 14.50
CA PRO A 11 -15.42 9.87 14.30
C PRO A 11 -15.82 9.72 12.83
N ILE A 12 -16.90 8.98 12.58
CA ILE A 12 -17.48 8.85 11.24
C ILE A 12 -18.61 9.86 11.09
N ASN A 13 -18.51 10.70 10.07
CA ASN A 13 -19.51 11.65 9.63
C ASN A 13 -19.65 11.62 8.10
N ASP A 14 -20.60 12.37 7.55
CA ASP A 14 -20.89 12.37 6.11
C ASP A 14 -19.67 12.79 5.26
N SER A 15 -18.86 13.72 5.75
CA SER A 15 -17.62 14.16 5.07
C SER A 15 -16.62 13.02 4.95
N VAL A 16 -16.40 12.29 6.05
CA VAL A 16 -15.50 11.11 6.08
C VAL A 16 -16.01 10.03 5.15
N VAL A 17 -17.31 9.74 5.18
CA VAL A 17 -17.92 8.73 4.30
C VAL A 17 -17.74 9.14 2.84
N ARG A 18 -18.11 10.38 2.49
CA ARG A 18 -17.94 10.92 1.13
C ARG A 18 -16.48 10.84 0.66
N ARG A 19 -15.54 11.29 1.50
CA ARG A 19 -14.11 11.21 1.20
C ARG A 19 -13.66 9.77 0.94
N SER A 20 -14.14 8.83 1.74
CA SER A 20 -13.78 7.40 1.59
C SER A 20 -14.28 6.82 0.27
N PHE A 21 -15.50 7.16 -0.16
CA PHE A 21 -16.01 6.79 -1.49
C PHE A 21 -15.16 7.38 -2.62
N VAL A 22 -14.84 8.69 -2.53
CA VAL A 22 -14.03 9.37 -3.55
C VAL A 22 -12.63 8.78 -3.63
N ALA A 23 -11.97 8.53 -2.49
CA ALA A 23 -10.65 7.90 -2.45
C ALA A 23 -10.67 6.49 -3.08
N THR A 24 -11.68 5.68 -2.74
CA THR A 24 -11.86 4.34 -3.31
C THR A 24 -12.11 4.40 -4.82
N GLY A 25 -12.99 5.30 -5.27
CA GLY A 25 -13.23 5.53 -6.70
C GLY A 25 -11.98 6.00 -7.44
N GLY A 26 -11.15 6.82 -6.79
CA GLY A 26 -9.85 7.25 -7.31
C GLY A 26 -8.89 6.09 -7.54
N THR A 27 -8.81 5.13 -6.62
CA THR A 27 -7.98 3.93 -6.79
C THR A 27 -8.50 3.03 -7.92
N VAL A 28 -9.81 2.87 -8.05
CA VAL A 28 -10.40 2.16 -9.20
C VAL A 28 -10.08 2.87 -10.53
N LEU A 29 -10.20 4.20 -10.58
CA LEU A 29 -9.85 4.98 -11.77
C LEU A 29 -8.36 4.86 -12.10
N ALA A 30 -7.48 5.05 -11.12
CA ALA A 30 -6.03 4.92 -11.31
C ALA A 30 -5.66 3.51 -11.79
N SER A 31 -6.31 2.46 -11.29
CA SER A 31 -6.06 1.10 -11.77
C SER A 31 -6.45 0.91 -13.24
N LYS A 32 -7.54 1.53 -13.70
CA LYS A 32 -7.91 1.52 -15.12
C LYS A 32 -6.90 2.27 -15.99
N LEU A 33 -6.50 3.47 -15.55
CA LEU A 33 -5.48 4.25 -16.26
C LEU A 33 -4.14 3.49 -16.34
N ALA A 34 -3.75 2.78 -15.28
CA ALA A 34 -2.54 1.97 -15.28
C ALA A 34 -2.58 0.82 -16.30
N LEU A 35 -3.74 0.26 -16.60
CA LEU A 35 -3.86 -0.74 -17.69
C LEU A 35 -3.49 -0.15 -19.06
N GLU A 36 -3.79 1.12 -19.28
CA GLU A 36 -3.52 1.83 -20.53
C GLU A 36 -2.09 2.38 -20.57
N SER A 37 -1.69 3.12 -19.52
CA SER A 37 -0.39 3.84 -19.45
C SER A 37 0.73 3.03 -18.80
N LYS A 38 0.47 1.83 -18.28
CA LYS A 38 1.37 0.98 -17.47
C LYS A 38 1.67 1.51 -16.08
N LEU A 39 1.43 2.78 -15.81
CA LEU A 39 1.75 3.40 -14.53
C LEU A 39 0.74 4.52 -14.23
N ALA A 40 0.08 4.43 -13.09
CA ALA A 40 -0.75 5.50 -12.56
C ALA A 40 -0.74 5.50 -11.04
N CYS A 41 -1.01 6.65 -10.43
CA CYS A 41 -1.06 6.79 -8.97
C CYS A 41 -2.32 7.54 -8.56
N ASN A 42 -2.90 7.12 -7.43
CA ASN A 42 -3.93 7.89 -6.74
C ASN A 42 -3.25 8.78 -5.67
N THR A 43 -3.63 10.06 -5.58
CA THR A 43 -3.19 10.97 -4.51
C THR A 43 -3.93 10.74 -3.19
N ALA A 44 -4.49 9.56 -3.01
CA ALA A 44 -5.16 9.05 -1.83
C ALA A 44 -5.06 7.53 -1.80
N GLY A 45 -5.85 6.86 -0.98
CA GLY A 45 -5.92 5.40 -0.96
C GLY A 45 -4.84 4.75 -0.11
N GLY A 46 -4.77 3.42 -0.19
CA GLY A 46 -3.91 2.61 0.68
C GLY A 46 -4.59 2.29 2.01
N SER A 47 -5.90 2.23 2.05
CA SER A 47 -6.70 1.92 3.25
C SER A 47 -6.68 0.42 3.55
N HIS A 48 -5.52 -0.11 3.80
CA HIS A 48 -5.15 -1.53 3.82
C HIS A 48 -5.58 -2.30 5.10
N HIS A 49 -6.11 -1.60 6.11
CA HIS A 49 -6.57 -2.24 7.36
C HIS A 49 -8.06 -2.61 7.35
N ALA A 50 -8.88 -1.97 6.52
CA ALA A 50 -10.29 -2.31 6.43
C ALA A 50 -10.48 -3.72 5.87
N THR A 51 -11.32 -4.51 6.53
CA THR A 51 -11.67 -5.87 6.13
C THR A 51 -12.94 -5.89 5.29
N PHE A 52 -13.42 -7.08 4.94
CA PHE A 52 -14.64 -7.24 4.15
C PHE A 52 -15.87 -6.57 4.79
N ASP A 53 -15.97 -6.64 6.12
CA ASP A 53 -17.15 -6.24 6.90
C ASP A 53 -16.88 -5.12 7.92
N CYS A 54 -15.62 -4.67 8.05
CA CYS A 54 -15.25 -3.76 9.12
C CYS A 54 -14.12 -2.80 8.73
N GLY A 55 -14.32 -1.51 9.02
CA GLY A 55 -13.23 -0.54 9.00
C GLY A 55 -12.34 -0.67 10.23
N ALA A 56 -11.05 -0.41 10.08
CA ALA A 56 -10.05 -0.47 11.16
C ALA A 56 -8.84 0.40 10.84
N GLY A 57 -8.03 0.77 11.83
CA GLY A 57 -6.71 1.40 11.63
C GLY A 57 -6.76 2.63 10.71
N TYR A 58 -7.67 3.55 10.96
CA TYR A 58 -7.93 4.75 10.15
C TYR A 58 -8.46 4.46 8.72
N CYS A 59 -8.83 3.22 8.42
CA CYS A 59 -9.39 2.81 7.14
C CYS A 59 -10.89 2.55 7.24
N VAL A 60 -11.68 3.21 6.38
CA VAL A 60 -13.14 3.00 6.29
C VAL A 60 -13.46 1.92 5.27
N PHE A 61 -12.99 2.07 4.03
CA PHE A 61 -13.08 1.07 2.97
C PHE A 61 -11.69 0.68 2.51
N ASN A 62 -11.49 -0.58 2.17
CA ASN A 62 -10.25 -1.05 1.57
C ASN A 62 -10.30 -0.78 0.05
N ASP A 63 -9.77 0.36 -0.35
CA ASP A 63 -9.79 0.82 -1.73
C ASP A 63 -8.99 -0.07 -2.68
N VAL A 64 -7.86 -0.61 -2.20
CA VAL A 64 -7.03 -1.56 -2.97
C VAL A 64 -7.80 -2.84 -3.23
N ALA A 65 -8.48 -3.38 -2.20
CA ALA A 65 -9.28 -4.59 -2.36
C ALA A 65 -10.49 -4.37 -3.28
N VAL A 66 -11.14 -3.22 -3.21
CA VAL A 66 -12.23 -2.85 -4.12
C VAL A 66 -11.72 -2.79 -5.56
N ALA A 67 -10.58 -2.10 -5.80
CA ALA A 67 -10.01 -1.98 -7.14
C ALA A 67 -9.54 -3.33 -7.70
N ALA A 68 -8.88 -4.17 -6.88
CA ALA A 68 -8.44 -5.50 -7.28
C ALA A 68 -9.62 -6.40 -7.69
N ASN A 69 -10.68 -6.42 -6.88
CA ASN A 69 -11.91 -7.16 -7.21
C ASN A 69 -12.60 -6.58 -8.46
N TYR A 70 -12.59 -5.26 -8.64
CA TYR A 70 -13.13 -4.63 -9.85
C TYR A 70 -12.39 -5.12 -11.09
N LEU A 71 -11.04 -5.07 -11.10
CA LEU A 71 -10.25 -5.53 -12.25
C LEU A 71 -10.51 -7.02 -12.54
N LYS A 72 -10.56 -7.85 -11.51
CA LYS A 72 -10.83 -9.28 -11.63
C LYS A 72 -12.23 -9.56 -12.18
N ASN A 73 -13.27 -8.92 -11.62
CA ASN A 73 -14.66 -9.12 -12.06
C ASN A 73 -14.92 -8.64 -13.48
N LYS A 74 -14.16 -7.64 -13.96
CA LYS A 74 -14.20 -7.17 -15.35
C LYS A 74 -13.30 -7.96 -16.29
N ASN A 75 -12.60 -8.98 -15.81
CA ASN A 75 -11.60 -9.76 -16.54
C ASN A 75 -10.45 -8.91 -17.11
N TYR A 76 -10.13 -7.76 -16.51
CA TYR A 76 -9.02 -6.89 -16.90
C TYR A 76 -7.67 -7.43 -16.40
N ALA A 77 -7.66 -8.11 -15.26
CA ALA A 77 -6.51 -8.79 -14.71
C ALA A 77 -6.95 -10.06 -13.97
N LYS A 78 -6.19 -11.14 -14.14
CA LYS A 78 -6.46 -12.43 -13.47
C LYS A 78 -5.53 -12.65 -12.28
N LYS A 79 -4.22 -12.43 -12.48
CA LYS A 79 -3.20 -12.57 -11.43
C LYS A 79 -2.75 -11.20 -10.97
N ILE A 80 -3.10 -10.85 -9.74
CA ILE A 80 -2.82 -9.54 -9.15
C ILE A 80 -1.87 -9.69 -7.97
N LEU A 81 -0.86 -8.82 -7.90
CA LEU A 81 -0.01 -8.64 -6.73
C LEU A 81 -0.41 -7.39 -5.98
N ILE A 82 -0.57 -7.49 -4.67
CA ILE A 82 -0.65 -6.35 -3.76
C ILE A 82 0.67 -6.31 -3.00
N ILE A 83 1.52 -5.33 -3.31
CA ILE A 83 2.77 -5.07 -2.59
C ILE A 83 2.56 -3.93 -1.62
N ASP A 84 2.58 -4.26 -0.33
CA ASP A 84 2.34 -3.33 0.76
C ASP A 84 3.65 -3.06 1.51
N LEU A 85 4.13 -1.83 1.41
CA LEU A 85 5.36 -1.34 2.05
C LEU A 85 5.10 -0.23 3.07
N ASP A 86 3.87 -0.12 3.55
CA ASP A 86 3.52 0.64 4.74
C ASP A 86 4.21 0.05 5.97
N VAL A 87 4.47 0.86 7.01
CA VAL A 87 5.10 0.36 8.24
C VAL A 87 4.21 -0.63 9.00
N HIS A 88 2.88 -0.54 8.79
CA HIS A 88 1.89 -1.42 9.37
C HIS A 88 1.60 -2.60 8.44
N GLN A 89 1.23 -3.74 9.00
CA GLN A 89 0.81 -4.88 8.17
C GLN A 89 -0.51 -4.56 7.45
N GLY A 90 -0.58 -4.87 6.16
CA GLY A 90 -1.82 -4.80 5.37
C GLY A 90 -2.80 -5.92 5.73
N ASN A 91 -3.18 -6.00 7.00
CA ASN A 91 -4.01 -7.09 7.52
C ASN A 91 -5.40 -7.17 6.89
N GLY A 92 -5.97 -6.04 6.45
CA GLY A 92 -7.23 -6.01 5.71
C GLY A 92 -7.10 -6.69 4.36
N ASN A 93 -6.03 -6.40 3.61
CA ASN A 93 -5.73 -7.08 2.35
C ASN A 93 -5.59 -8.60 2.56
N SER A 94 -4.81 -9.00 3.57
CA SER A 94 -4.59 -10.41 3.91
C SER A 94 -5.90 -11.14 4.22
N GLU A 95 -6.78 -10.55 5.04
CA GLU A 95 -8.06 -11.15 5.42
C GLU A 95 -9.04 -11.25 4.26
N ILE A 96 -9.12 -10.23 3.41
CA ILE A 96 -10.03 -10.21 2.26
C ILE A 96 -9.61 -11.27 1.23
N PHE A 97 -8.32 -11.43 0.98
CA PHE A 97 -7.82 -12.29 -0.10
C PHE A 97 -7.27 -13.65 0.34
N LYS A 98 -7.35 -14.00 1.63
CA LYS A 98 -6.81 -15.25 2.21
C LYS A 98 -7.16 -16.55 1.48
N ASN A 99 -8.26 -16.56 0.74
CA ASN A 99 -8.72 -17.73 -0.02
C ASN A 99 -8.68 -17.50 -1.54
N ASP A 100 -8.12 -16.39 -2.01
CA ASP A 100 -8.08 -16.05 -3.43
C ASP A 100 -6.70 -16.33 -4.04
N LYS A 101 -6.56 -17.48 -4.66
CA LYS A 101 -5.30 -17.93 -5.29
C LYS A 101 -4.81 -17.05 -6.45
N ASN A 102 -5.61 -16.10 -6.89
CA ASN A 102 -5.29 -15.21 -8.00
C ASN A 102 -4.79 -13.84 -7.53
N ILE A 103 -4.95 -13.51 -6.27
CA ILE A 103 -4.47 -12.27 -5.66
C ILE A 103 -3.44 -12.62 -4.60
N LEU A 104 -2.18 -12.28 -4.86
CA LEU A 104 -1.08 -12.50 -3.92
C LEU A 104 -0.89 -11.25 -3.08
N THR A 105 -0.93 -11.42 -1.77
CA THR A 105 -0.69 -10.36 -0.79
C THR A 105 0.73 -10.45 -0.23
N PHE A 106 1.52 -9.39 -0.44
CA PHE A 106 2.86 -9.22 0.13
C PHE A 106 2.84 -8.03 1.08
N SER A 107 3.26 -8.22 2.33
CA SER A 107 3.39 -7.15 3.32
C SER A 107 4.78 -7.16 3.96
N MET A 108 5.53 -6.06 3.78
CA MET A 108 6.82 -5.85 4.44
C MET A 108 6.68 -4.73 5.46
N HIS A 109 6.56 -5.08 6.73
CA HIS A 109 6.11 -4.22 7.81
C HIS A 109 6.97 -4.38 9.08
N CYS A 110 6.92 -3.40 9.97
CA CYS A 110 7.57 -3.52 11.27
C CYS A 110 6.78 -4.45 12.20
N ALA A 111 7.42 -5.48 12.72
CA ALA A 111 6.79 -6.54 13.53
C ALA A 111 6.01 -5.99 14.74
N SER A 112 6.52 -4.94 15.38
CA SER A 112 5.93 -4.36 16.58
C SER A 112 4.94 -3.22 16.33
N ASN A 113 4.72 -2.83 15.05
CA ASN A 113 3.68 -1.89 14.69
C ASN A 113 2.29 -2.57 14.64
N TYR A 114 1.23 -1.75 14.51
CA TYR A 114 -0.14 -2.24 14.35
C TYR A 114 -0.29 -3.18 13.13
N PRO A 115 -1.17 -4.17 13.16
CA PRO A 115 -1.99 -4.59 14.30
C PRO A 115 -1.17 -5.38 15.33
N ALA A 116 -1.58 -5.36 16.61
CA ALA A 116 -0.90 -6.14 17.67
C ALA A 116 -0.94 -7.65 17.39
N LYS A 117 -2.08 -8.15 16.89
CA LYS A 117 -2.22 -9.51 16.37
C LYS A 117 -2.16 -9.45 14.85
N LYS A 118 -1.08 -9.95 14.28
CA LYS A 118 -0.89 -10.01 12.82
C LYS A 118 -1.87 -10.98 12.18
N SER A 119 -2.33 -10.63 10.98
CA SER A 119 -2.98 -11.55 10.06
C SER A 119 -1.94 -12.33 9.27
N LYS A 120 -2.35 -13.23 8.42
CA LYS A 120 -1.45 -13.99 7.55
C LYS A 120 -1.65 -13.55 6.10
N SER A 121 -0.66 -12.85 5.55
CA SER A 121 -0.55 -12.61 4.11
C SER A 121 0.01 -13.85 3.41
N ASP A 122 0.00 -13.88 2.09
CA ASP A 122 0.73 -14.93 1.37
C ASP A 122 2.23 -14.84 1.65
N ILE A 123 2.76 -13.61 1.76
CA ILE A 123 4.14 -13.35 2.13
C ILE A 123 4.19 -12.20 3.14
N ASP A 124 4.62 -12.48 4.36
CA ASP A 124 4.89 -11.49 5.41
C ASP A 124 6.38 -11.38 5.66
N ILE A 125 6.91 -10.15 5.61
CA ILE A 125 8.30 -9.82 5.95
C ILE A 125 8.28 -8.91 7.18
N GLU A 126 8.52 -9.51 8.33
CA GLU A 126 8.55 -8.80 9.60
C GLU A 126 9.92 -8.14 9.81
N LEU A 127 9.91 -6.81 9.87
CA LEU A 127 11.10 -5.99 10.09
C LEU A 127 11.28 -5.65 11.57
N LYS A 128 12.53 -5.52 12.00
CA LYS A 128 12.89 -5.06 13.35
C LYS A 128 12.69 -3.56 13.47
N GLU A 129 12.36 -3.09 14.67
CA GLU A 129 12.35 -1.66 14.99
C GLU A 129 13.69 -1.00 14.64
N LYS A 130 13.64 0.27 14.31
CA LYS A 130 14.80 1.12 14.00
C LYS A 130 15.65 0.65 12.83
N MET A 131 15.12 -0.23 11.96
CA MET A 131 15.80 -0.62 10.72
C MET A 131 16.02 0.60 9.84
N GLU A 132 17.22 0.69 9.25
CA GLU A 132 17.69 1.80 8.42
C GLU A 132 17.71 1.42 6.92
N ASP A 133 17.94 2.42 6.06
CA ASP A 133 17.84 2.34 4.60
C ASP A 133 18.51 1.11 3.99
N LYS A 134 19.79 0.88 4.33
CA LYS A 134 20.59 -0.17 3.68
C LYS A 134 20.01 -1.57 3.89
N GLU A 135 19.64 -1.89 5.12
CA GLU A 135 19.09 -3.19 5.46
C GLU A 135 17.69 -3.35 4.85
N TYR A 136 16.84 -2.32 4.99
CA TYR A 136 15.50 -2.27 4.42
C TYR A 136 15.50 -2.49 2.90
N LEU A 137 16.33 -1.73 2.17
CA LEU A 137 16.41 -1.83 0.72
C LEU A 137 16.99 -3.17 0.25
N ASN A 138 17.94 -3.74 0.99
CA ASN A 138 18.45 -5.08 0.69
C ASN A 138 17.39 -6.17 0.83
N ILE A 139 16.57 -6.10 1.91
CA ILE A 139 15.45 -7.01 2.11
C ILE A 139 14.42 -6.84 0.99
N LEU A 140 14.07 -5.61 0.63
CA LEU A 140 13.17 -5.32 -0.47
C LEU A 140 13.67 -5.91 -1.80
N HIS A 141 14.92 -5.67 -2.14
CA HIS A 141 15.53 -6.23 -3.38
C HIS A 141 15.48 -7.75 -3.43
N LYS A 142 15.81 -8.41 -2.31
CA LYS A 142 15.75 -9.87 -2.22
C LYS A 142 14.33 -10.37 -2.49
N ASN A 143 13.33 -9.76 -1.85
CA ASN A 143 11.94 -10.18 -1.99
C ASN A 143 11.36 -9.85 -3.38
N LEU A 144 11.72 -8.73 -3.99
CA LEU A 144 11.33 -8.45 -5.37
C LEU A 144 11.86 -9.50 -6.36
N LYS A 145 13.09 -10.02 -6.15
CA LYS A 145 13.62 -11.13 -6.96
C LYS A 145 12.76 -12.40 -6.82
N GLU A 146 12.29 -12.72 -5.62
CA GLU A 146 11.40 -13.87 -5.40
C GLU A 146 10.03 -13.64 -6.02
N LEU A 147 9.43 -12.47 -5.82
CA LEU A 147 8.15 -12.10 -6.44
C LEU A 147 8.21 -12.18 -7.98
N ASN A 148 9.35 -11.81 -8.56
CA ASN A 148 9.56 -11.84 -10.01
C ASN A 148 9.65 -13.25 -10.62
N LYS A 149 9.67 -14.31 -9.84
CA LYS A 149 9.54 -15.68 -10.35
C LYS A 149 8.13 -15.98 -10.86
N ASN A 150 7.16 -15.16 -10.45
CA ASN A 150 5.79 -15.22 -10.93
C ASN A 150 5.51 -14.09 -11.93
N LYS A 151 4.55 -14.33 -12.82
CA LYS A 151 4.00 -13.29 -13.70
C LYS A 151 2.71 -12.77 -13.11
N TYR A 152 2.54 -11.44 -13.11
CA TYR A 152 1.34 -10.76 -12.68
C TYR A 152 0.77 -9.94 -13.84
N ASP A 153 -0.56 -9.90 -13.92
CA ASP A 153 -1.26 -9.06 -14.89
C ASP A 153 -1.38 -7.62 -14.40
N PHE A 154 -1.31 -7.43 -13.08
CA PHE A 154 -1.44 -6.13 -12.44
C PHE A 154 -0.78 -6.08 -11.05
N VAL A 155 -0.28 -4.90 -10.67
CA VAL A 155 0.31 -4.67 -9.35
C VAL A 155 -0.33 -3.46 -8.67
N PHE A 156 -0.81 -3.62 -7.45
CA PHE A 156 -1.10 -2.52 -6.54
C PHE A 156 0.09 -2.30 -5.62
N TYR A 157 0.51 -1.05 -5.47
CA TYR A 157 1.60 -0.66 -4.60
C TYR A 157 1.12 0.31 -3.53
N VAL A 158 1.11 -0.14 -2.26
CA VAL A 158 0.83 0.69 -1.09
C VAL A 158 2.14 1.30 -0.62
N ALA A 159 2.30 2.62 -0.81
CA ALA A 159 3.54 3.35 -0.63
C ALA A 159 3.56 4.18 0.66
N GLY A 160 3.13 3.62 1.80
CA GLY A 160 3.10 4.31 3.09
C GLY A 160 4.45 4.98 3.40
N VAL A 161 4.40 6.22 3.87
CA VAL A 161 5.61 6.98 4.23
C VAL A 161 5.87 7.00 5.75
N ASP A 162 5.07 6.27 6.49
CA ASP A 162 5.20 6.06 7.93
C ASP A 162 6.38 5.15 8.34
N ILE A 163 7.13 4.65 7.38
CA ILE A 163 8.45 4.06 7.59
C ILE A 163 9.53 5.11 7.89
N HIS A 164 9.22 6.42 7.70
CA HIS A 164 10.17 7.51 7.89
C HIS A 164 10.62 7.66 9.34
N PHE A 165 11.90 8.04 9.56
CA PHE A 165 12.49 8.13 10.90
C PHE A 165 11.84 9.18 11.81
N GLU A 166 11.16 10.18 11.27
CA GLU A 166 10.40 11.21 12.02
C GLU A 166 8.90 10.90 12.12
N ASP A 167 8.45 9.74 11.63
CA ASP A 167 7.05 9.37 11.76
C ASP A 167 6.67 9.13 13.23
N ARG A 168 5.45 9.54 13.61
CA ARG A 168 4.99 9.43 15.01
C ARG A 168 4.50 8.06 15.40
N LEU A 169 4.08 7.26 14.43
CA LEU A 169 3.49 5.93 14.64
C LEU A 169 4.41 4.82 14.16
N GLY A 170 5.18 5.09 13.10
CA GLY A 170 6.14 4.15 12.54
C GLY A 170 7.36 3.98 13.44
N LYS A 171 7.89 2.76 13.48
CA LYS A 171 9.05 2.42 14.31
C LYS A 171 10.31 2.08 13.51
N LEU A 172 10.29 2.27 12.21
CA LEU A 172 11.47 2.18 11.35
C LEU A 172 12.24 3.51 11.34
N LYS A 173 13.43 3.53 10.74
CA LYS A 173 14.28 4.72 10.61
C LYS A 173 14.73 4.93 9.16
N ILE A 174 13.77 4.93 8.26
CA ILE A 174 14.05 5.13 6.84
C ILE A 174 14.15 6.64 6.56
N SER A 175 15.19 7.04 5.84
CA SER A 175 15.40 8.43 5.45
C SER A 175 14.56 8.81 4.22
N ASP A 176 14.50 10.11 3.90
CA ASP A 176 13.94 10.63 2.65
C ASP A 176 14.52 9.90 1.44
N LYS A 177 15.86 9.73 1.45
CA LYS A 177 16.57 9.03 0.36
C LYS A 177 16.15 7.56 0.28
N GLY A 178 15.94 6.93 1.44
CA GLY A 178 15.47 5.54 1.54
C GLY A 178 14.08 5.38 0.96
N ILE A 179 13.13 6.27 1.31
CA ILE A 179 11.77 6.29 0.75
C ILE A 179 11.80 6.51 -0.76
N ASN A 180 12.52 7.54 -1.20
CA ASN A 180 12.64 7.84 -2.63
C ASN A 180 13.22 6.64 -3.41
N LYS A 181 14.25 5.98 -2.86
CA LYS A 181 14.88 4.81 -3.49
C LYS A 181 13.97 3.58 -3.48
N ARG A 182 13.20 3.36 -2.39
CA ARG A 182 12.17 2.32 -2.32
C ARG A 182 11.16 2.45 -3.46
N ASP A 183 10.59 3.65 -3.63
CA ASP A 183 9.59 3.90 -4.66
C ASP A 183 10.17 3.69 -6.06
N GLN A 184 11.36 4.24 -6.30
CA GLN A 184 12.08 4.04 -7.57
C GLN A 184 12.26 2.55 -7.88
N ILE A 185 12.77 1.77 -6.92
CA ILE A 185 13.03 0.33 -7.10
C ILE A 185 11.74 -0.43 -7.45
N VAL A 186 10.63 -0.16 -6.73
CA VAL A 186 9.35 -0.85 -6.98
C VAL A 186 8.81 -0.48 -8.36
N ILE A 187 8.77 0.81 -8.69
CA ILE A 187 8.21 1.29 -9.95
C ILE A 187 9.03 0.74 -11.13
N GLU A 188 10.36 0.91 -11.12
CA GLU A 188 11.25 0.42 -12.17
C GLU A 188 11.16 -1.09 -12.36
N ASN A 189 11.03 -1.84 -11.25
CA ASN A 189 10.95 -3.30 -11.28
C ASN A 189 9.76 -3.81 -12.08
N PHE A 190 8.59 -3.21 -11.96
CA PHE A 190 7.39 -3.65 -12.65
C PHE A 190 7.22 -2.98 -14.01
N TYR A 191 7.57 -1.69 -14.12
CA TYR A 191 7.50 -0.96 -15.38
C TYR A 191 8.40 -1.57 -16.44
N SER A 192 9.65 -1.92 -16.11
CA SER A 192 10.59 -2.58 -17.03
C SER A 192 10.11 -3.94 -17.54
N LYS A 193 9.20 -4.59 -16.83
CA LYS A 193 8.56 -5.85 -17.22
C LYS A 193 7.23 -5.66 -17.94
N ASN A 194 6.87 -4.41 -18.24
CA ASN A 194 5.60 -4.06 -18.84
C ASN A 194 4.37 -4.54 -18.03
N THR A 195 4.53 -4.65 -16.71
CA THR A 195 3.46 -5.01 -15.78
C THR A 195 2.77 -3.73 -15.27
N PRO A 196 1.48 -3.54 -15.53
CA PRO A 196 0.74 -2.37 -15.04
C PRO A 196 0.81 -2.23 -13.52
N LEU A 197 1.08 -1.00 -13.03
CA LEU A 197 1.19 -0.69 -11.61
C LEU A 197 0.32 0.50 -11.24
N CYS A 198 -0.49 0.34 -10.20
CA CYS A 198 -1.23 1.42 -9.55
C CYS A 198 -0.64 1.70 -8.16
N GLY A 199 -0.07 2.89 -7.98
CA GLY A 199 0.43 3.35 -6.68
C GLY A 199 -0.65 4.06 -5.87
N VAL A 200 -0.67 3.84 -4.54
CA VAL A 200 -1.52 4.53 -3.56
C VAL A 200 -0.69 5.00 -2.37
N LEU A 201 -1.17 6.01 -1.63
CA LEU A 201 -0.34 6.69 -0.63
C LEU A 201 -0.04 5.83 0.61
N GLY A 202 -1.02 5.15 1.21
CA GLY A 202 -0.85 4.48 2.51
C GLY A 202 -0.75 5.44 3.69
N GLY A 203 -0.13 4.99 4.78
CA GLY A 203 0.08 5.75 6.01
C GLY A 203 1.18 6.81 5.91
N GLY A 204 1.13 7.74 6.87
CA GLY A 204 2.09 8.82 7.05
C GLY A 204 1.59 9.80 8.11
N TYR A 205 2.37 9.98 9.18
CA TYR A 205 1.94 10.67 10.40
C TYR A 205 3.01 11.64 10.91
N ASN A 206 3.81 12.23 10.02
CA ASN A 206 4.81 13.22 10.40
C ASN A 206 4.16 14.44 11.07
N LYS A 207 4.88 15.09 12.00
CA LYS A 207 4.39 16.30 12.68
C LYS A 207 4.32 17.50 11.74
N SER A 208 5.27 17.64 10.82
CA SER A 208 5.23 18.67 9.78
C SER A 208 4.35 18.19 8.64
N PHE A 209 3.34 18.99 8.30
CA PHE A 209 2.46 18.75 7.17
C PHE A 209 3.21 18.90 5.84
N GLU A 210 4.11 19.88 5.75
CA GLU A 210 4.97 20.12 4.61
C GLU A 210 5.86 18.91 4.33
N LYS A 211 6.48 18.36 5.40
CA LYS A 211 7.31 17.15 5.29
C LYS A 211 6.48 15.96 4.84
N LEU A 212 5.29 15.79 5.36
CA LEU A 212 4.38 14.72 4.95
C LEU A 212 4.03 14.80 3.47
N ILE A 213 3.72 16.00 2.96
CA ILE A 213 3.47 16.25 1.52
C ILE A 213 4.71 15.93 0.71
N GLU A 214 5.89 16.39 1.15
CA GLU A 214 7.16 16.11 0.48
C GLU A 214 7.37 14.60 0.32
N LEU A 215 7.25 13.83 1.40
CA LEU A 215 7.43 12.38 1.40
C LEU A 215 6.44 11.68 0.46
N HIS A 216 5.14 11.94 0.59
CA HIS A 216 4.14 11.36 -0.30
C HIS A 216 4.30 11.78 -1.77
N SER A 217 4.83 12.97 -2.05
CA SER A 217 5.09 13.43 -3.42
C SER A 217 6.18 12.62 -4.12
N MET A 218 7.03 11.89 -3.38
CA MET A 218 8.12 11.10 -3.96
C MET A 218 7.61 9.99 -4.86
N LEU A 219 6.54 9.30 -4.48
CA LEU A 219 5.87 8.31 -5.32
C LEU A 219 5.51 8.90 -6.69
N HIS A 220 4.80 10.03 -6.70
CA HIS A 220 4.35 10.69 -7.93
C HIS A 220 5.50 11.23 -8.78
N LYS A 221 6.53 11.81 -8.12
CA LYS A 221 7.73 12.30 -8.81
C LYS A 221 8.50 11.16 -9.46
N ASN A 222 8.61 10.00 -8.81
CA ASN A 222 9.26 8.83 -9.40
C ASN A 222 8.47 8.25 -10.56
N CYS A 223 7.14 8.22 -10.47
CA CYS A 223 6.28 7.84 -11.60
C CYS A 223 6.47 8.78 -12.80
N ALA A 224 6.47 10.11 -12.57
CA ALA A 224 6.61 11.11 -13.62
C ALA A 224 7.99 11.12 -14.31
N LYS A 225 9.03 10.55 -13.71
CA LYS A 225 10.35 10.42 -14.34
C LYS A 225 10.45 9.28 -15.34
N ILE A 226 9.52 8.33 -15.29
CA ILE A 226 9.54 7.11 -16.10
C ILE A 226 8.64 7.24 -17.33
N ILE A 227 7.60 8.06 -17.22
CA ILE A 227 6.67 8.39 -18.31
C ILE A 227 7.22 9.55 -19.11
#